data_f174e389d29655469c6206b6f9216949
#
_entry.id   f174e389d29655469c6206b6f9216949
#
_cell.length_a   1.000
_cell.length_b   1.000
_cell.length_c   1.000
_cell.angle_alpha   90.00
_cell.angle_beta   90.00
_cell.angle_gamma   90.00
#
_symmetry.space_group_name_H-M   'P 1'
#
loop_
_entity.id
_entity.type
_entity.pdbx_description
1 polymer ?
#
loop_
_entity_poly.entity_id
_entity_poly.type
_entity_poly.pdbx_seq_one_letter_code
_entity_poly.pdbx_strand_id
1 'polypeptide(L)'
;LAKGVEKDSLYTMSEIIRDVLGNQAKIVALSGPTHAEEVVRDMPSTIVSACDDLEVAEKVQNLFQDTCMRVYTNIDVRGVELCGALKNIIALAAGISHGLNYGDNTRAALITRGLSEMTRLGTTMGCLEQTFHGLAGIGDLIVTATSVHSRNFKCGTLIGQGYNVDDATKEVGMVVEGLNALPAAMQLAKRYDVEMPITAMVDAIVKGKVSPNEAVKALMNRDRKTELTKSVADISFENSIIKSKRGLGMKRVITYGT
;
A
#
# COMPACT_ATOMS: atom_id res chain seq x y z
N LEU A 1 5.56 -13.77 5.23
CA LEU A 1 5.84 -13.42 3.82
C LEU A 1 4.65 -13.66 2.89
N ALA A 2 3.65 -14.47 3.27
CA ALA A 2 2.42 -14.58 2.51
C ALA A 2 1.69 -13.22 2.51
N LYS A 3 1.13 -12.85 1.36
CA LYS A 3 0.40 -11.59 1.17
C LYS A 3 -1.01 -11.90 0.68
N GLY A 4 -1.97 -11.08 1.07
CA GLY A 4 -3.34 -11.20 0.61
C GLY A 4 -4.36 -10.93 1.71
N VAL A 5 -5.62 -10.87 1.27
CA VAL A 5 -6.82 -10.82 2.12
C VAL A 5 -7.76 -11.90 1.61
N GLU A 6 -8.27 -12.73 2.49
CA GLU A 6 -9.18 -13.80 2.11
C GLU A 6 -10.53 -13.22 1.63
N LYS A 7 -11.07 -13.79 0.56
CA LYS A 7 -12.23 -13.23 -0.13
C LYS A 7 -13.51 -13.27 0.71
N ASP A 8 -13.70 -14.32 1.50
CA ASP A 8 -14.97 -14.55 2.19
C ASP A 8 -14.98 -13.96 3.60
N SER A 9 -13.96 -14.22 4.41
CA SER A 9 -13.81 -13.66 5.76
C SER A 9 -13.34 -12.21 5.77
N LEU A 10 -12.62 -11.80 4.73
CA LEU A 10 -11.85 -10.55 4.64
C LEU A 10 -10.70 -10.48 5.67
N TYR A 11 -10.25 -11.62 6.14
CA TYR A 11 -9.13 -11.72 7.06
C TYR A 11 -7.79 -11.53 6.34
N THR A 12 -6.88 -10.87 7.02
CA THR A 12 -5.46 -10.86 6.63
C THR A 12 -4.82 -12.20 6.96
N MET A 13 -3.61 -12.46 6.49
CA MET A 13 -2.92 -13.74 6.73
C MET A 13 -2.72 -14.03 8.21
N SER A 14 -2.36 -13.04 9.01
CA SER A 14 -2.22 -13.20 10.45
C SER A 14 -3.54 -13.50 11.15
N GLU A 15 -4.64 -12.91 10.70
CA GLU A 15 -5.97 -13.17 11.21
C GLU A 15 -6.43 -14.60 10.90
N ILE A 16 -6.17 -15.11 9.69
CA ILE A 16 -6.44 -16.51 9.31
C ILE A 16 -5.63 -17.47 10.20
N ILE A 17 -4.33 -17.22 10.36
CA ILE A 17 -3.46 -18.06 11.17
C ILE A 17 -3.94 -18.06 12.63
N ARG A 18 -4.36 -16.91 13.15
CA ARG A 18 -4.86 -16.78 14.52
C ARG A 18 -6.21 -17.49 14.71
N ASP A 19 -7.07 -17.48 13.70
CA ASP A 19 -8.36 -18.20 13.71
C ASP A 19 -8.13 -19.72 13.81
N VAL A 20 -7.11 -20.25 13.11
CA VAL A 20 -6.79 -21.69 13.10
C VAL A 20 -6.00 -22.14 14.32
N LEU A 21 -4.98 -21.37 14.73
CA LEU A 21 -4.03 -21.75 15.78
C LEU A 21 -4.39 -21.21 17.18
N GLY A 22 -5.38 -20.34 17.26
CA GLY A 22 -5.76 -19.64 18.48
C GLY A 22 -4.88 -18.44 18.82
N ASN A 23 -5.32 -17.66 19.82
CA ASN A 23 -4.68 -16.39 20.21
C ASN A 23 -3.30 -16.54 20.86
N GLN A 24 -2.86 -17.76 21.18
CA GLN A 24 -1.54 -18.04 21.74
C GLN A 24 -0.43 -18.00 20.68
N ALA A 25 -0.79 -18.08 19.39
CA ALA A 25 0.19 -18.07 18.31
C ALA A 25 0.87 -16.71 18.19
N LYS A 26 2.21 -16.70 18.24
CA LYS A 26 3.03 -15.53 17.97
C LYS A 26 3.26 -15.43 16.47
N ILE A 27 2.62 -14.45 15.82
CA ILE A 27 2.61 -14.31 14.37
C ILE A 27 3.36 -13.04 13.99
N VAL A 28 4.31 -13.16 13.06
CA VAL A 28 5.07 -12.03 12.52
C VAL A 28 4.80 -11.89 11.04
N ALA A 29 4.36 -10.73 10.62
CA ALA A 29 4.25 -10.39 9.21
C ALA A 29 5.56 -9.76 8.72
N LEU A 30 6.16 -10.35 7.67
CA LEU A 30 7.33 -9.80 6.99
C LEU A 30 6.91 -9.21 5.65
N SER A 31 7.10 -7.90 5.44
CA SER A 31 6.73 -7.22 4.20
C SER A 31 7.64 -6.01 3.93
N GLY A 32 7.86 -5.71 2.65
CA GLY A 32 8.70 -4.60 2.21
C GLY A 32 9.16 -4.78 0.77
N PRO A 33 9.97 -3.85 0.24
CA PRO A 33 10.51 -3.89 -1.12
C PRO A 33 11.60 -4.97 -1.23
N THR A 34 11.20 -6.19 -1.57
CA THR A 34 12.07 -7.37 -1.62
C THR A 34 11.75 -8.22 -2.85
N HIS A 35 12.23 -7.81 -4.02
CA HIS A 35 12.20 -8.67 -5.19
C HIS A 35 13.14 -9.86 -5.00
N ALA A 36 12.64 -11.06 -5.22
CA ALA A 36 13.40 -12.30 -5.01
C ALA A 36 14.68 -12.32 -5.85
N GLU A 37 14.63 -11.79 -7.05
CA GLU A 37 15.74 -11.70 -8.00
C GLU A 37 16.92 -10.86 -7.48
N GLU A 38 16.65 -9.89 -6.60
CA GLU A 38 17.66 -9.05 -5.95
C GLU A 38 18.16 -9.70 -4.66
N VAL A 39 17.24 -10.20 -3.85
CA VAL A 39 17.58 -10.83 -2.57
C VAL A 39 18.50 -12.05 -2.75
N VAL A 40 18.26 -12.89 -3.75
CA VAL A 40 19.12 -14.07 -4.03
C VAL A 40 20.52 -13.70 -4.54
N ARG A 41 20.73 -12.44 -4.89
CA ARG A 41 22.04 -11.90 -5.28
C ARG A 41 22.71 -11.10 -4.16
N ASP A 42 22.22 -11.25 -2.94
CA ASP A 42 22.71 -10.51 -1.76
C ASP A 42 22.69 -8.99 -1.93
N MET A 43 21.79 -8.45 -2.75
CA MET A 43 21.64 -7.00 -2.90
C MET A 43 21.03 -6.39 -1.64
N PRO A 44 21.54 -5.24 -1.17
CA PRO A 44 21.02 -4.57 0.01
C PRO A 44 19.51 -4.34 -0.09
N SER A 45 18.77 -4.92 0.83
CA SER A 45 17.29 -4.86 0.86
C SER A 45 16.80 -4.47 2.24
N THR A 46 15.61 -3.89 2.30
CA THR A 46 14.99 -3.52 3.57
C THR A 46 13.60 -4.13 3.69
N ILE A 47 13.26 -4.62 4.89
CA ILE A 47 11.98 -5.26 5.17
C ILE A 47 11.46 -4.85 6.56
N VAL A 48 10.15 -4.99 6.77
CA VAL A 48 9.50 -4.77 8.06
C VAL A 48 9.15 -6.11 8.68
N SER A 49 9.50 -6.28 9.97
CA SER A 49 9.04 -7.33 10.86
C SER A 49 7.92 -6.75 11.74
N ALA A 50 6.67 -7.14 11.48
CA ALA A 50 5.51 -6.60 12.20
C ALA A 50 4.88 -7.66 13.12
N CYS A 51 4.75 -7.31 14.40
CA CYS A 51 4.08 -8.09 15.44
C CYS A 51 3.49 -7.15 16.47
N ASP A 52 2.31 -7.49 17.02
CA ASP A 52 1.70 -6.80 18.16
C ASP A 52 2.54 -6.92 19.46
N ASP A 53 3.43 -7.91 19.51
CA ASP A 53 4.46 -8.08 20.52
C ASP A 53 5.84 -7.65 19.96
N LEU A 54 6.33 -6.49 20.40
CA LEU A 54 7.57 -5.91 19.88
C LEU A 54 8.79 -6.81 20.11
N GLU A 55 8.86 -7.52 21.24
CA GLU A 55 9.98 -8.44 21.52
C GLU A 55 10.02 -9.58 20.50
N VAL A 56 8.87 -10.04 20.03
CA VAL A 56 8.78 -11.07 19.00
C VAL A 56 9.20 -10.51 17.63
N ALA A 57 8.80 -9.28 17.32
CA ALA A 57 9.26 -8.60 16.10
C ALA A 57 10.78 -8.41 16.08
N GLU A 58 11.38 -8.03 17.24
CA GLU A 58 12.83 -7.86 17.41
C GLU A 58 13.58 -9.20 17.32
N LYS A 59 13.02 -10.30 17.85
CA LYS A 59 13.60 -11.63 17.66
C LYS A 59 13.73 -12.00 16.19
N VAL A 60 12.70 -11.71 15.40
CA VAL A 60 12.76 -11.95 13.95
C VAL A 60 13.73 -10.98 13.26
N GLN A 61 13.77 -9.70 13.67
CA GLN A 61 14.76 -8.74 13.18
C GLN A 61 16.19 -9.27 13.38
N ASN A 62 16.49 -9.81 14.55
CA ASN A 62 17.82 -10.34 14.90
C ASN A 62 18.23 -11.56 14.06
N LEU A 63 17.27 -12.35 13.52
CA LEU A 63 17.58 -13.47 12.63
C LEU A 63 18.18 -13.04 11.28
N PHE A 64 18.02 -11.79 10.90
CA PHE A 64 18.57 -11.22 9.67
C PHE A 64 19.85 -10.40 9.90
N GLN A 65 20.37 -10.40 11.13
CA GLN A 65 21.66 -9.77 11.42
C GLN A 65 22.74 -10.43 10.56
N ASP A 66 23.66 -9.63 10.06
CA ASP A 66 24.77 -10.08 9.19
C ASP A 66 24.33 -10.64 7.81
N THR A 67 23.10 -10.34 7.37
CA THR A 67 22.63 -10.61 6.01
C THR A 67 22.54 -9.33 5.17
N CYS A 68 22.23 -9.45 3.87
CA CYS A 68 21.94 -8.31 3.00
C CYS A 68 20.64 -7.57 3.35
N MET A 69 19.87 -8.06 4.31
CA MET A 69 18.54 -7.54 4.65
C MET A 69 18.58 -6.72 5.94
N ARG A 70 18.26 -5.43 5.84
CA ARG A 70 18.01 -4.60 7.01
C ARG A 70 16.55 -4.68 7.40
N VAL A 71 16.26 -5.17 8.61
CA VAL A 71 14.90 -5.34 9.13
C VAL A 71 14.55 -4.21 10.09
N TYR A 72 13.35 -3.65 9.93
CA TYR A 72 12.75 -2.68 10.85
C TYR A 72 11.54 -3.31 11.54
N THR A 73 11.31 -2.99 12.80
CA THR A 73 10.14 -3.48 13.55
C THR A 73 8.92 -2.56 13.37
N ASN A 74 7.72 -3.14 13.47
CA ASN A 74 6.45 -2.41 13.46
C ASN A 74 5.43 -3.15 14.34
N ILE A 75 4.51 -2.43 14.97
CA ILE A 75 3.43 -3.01 15.78
C ILE A 75 2.10 -3.12 15.03
N ASP A 76 1.97 -2.44 13.89
CA ASP A 76 0.75 -2.42 13.07
C ASP A 76 0.75 -3.58 12.06
N VAL A 77 0.53 -4.80 12.55
CA VAL A 77 0.51 -6.02 11.74
C VAL A 77 -0.50 -5.91 10.60
N ARG A 78 -1.74 -5.50 10.92
CA ARG A 78 -2.81 -5.38 9.94
C ARG A 78 -2.47 -4.37 8.84
N GLY A 79 -1.93 -3.20 9.18
CA GLY A 79 -1.51 -2.19 8.21
C GLY A 79 -0.42 -2.70 7.28
N VAL A 80 0.59 -3.40 7.81
CA VAL A 80 1.66 -4.01 7.02
C VAL A 80 1.10 -5.05 6.04
N GLU A 81 0.16 -5.90 6.46
CA GLU A 81 -0.46 -6.92 5.61
C GLU A 81 -1.38 -6.31 4.55
N LEU A 82 -2.18 -5.30 4.91
CA LEU A 82 -3.02 -4.56 3.95
C LEU A 82 -2.18 -3.86 2.89
N CYS A 83 -1.08 -3.22 3.27
CA CYS A 83 -0.14 -2.65 2.31
C CYS A 83 0.33 -3.70 1.29
N GLY A 84 0.76 -4.86 1.78
CA GLY A 84 1.24 -5.96 0.96
C GLY A 84 0.20 -6.51 -0.03
N ALA A 85 -1.09 -6.50 0.34
CA ALA A 85 -2.18 -6.94 -0.52
C ALA A 85 -2.59 -5.86 -1.54
N LEU A 86 -2.88 -4.64 -1.06
CA LEU A 86 -3.48 -3.57 -1.87
C LEU A 86 -2.51 -2.99 -2.90
N LYS A 87 -1.20 -2.90 -2.58
CA LYS A 87 -0.18 -2.40 -3.52
C LYS A 87 -0.20 -3.11 -4.87
N ASN A 88 -0.54 -4.40 -4.88
CA ASN A 88 -0.55 -5.21 -6.09
C ASN A 88 -1.64 -4.76 -7.08
N ILE A 89 -2.75 -4.23 -6.58
CA ILE A 89 -3.82 -3.64 -7.39
C ILE A 89 -3.32 -2.34 -8.04
N ILE A 90 -2.62 -1.51 -7.29
CA ILE A 90 -2.07 -0.25 -7.81
C ILE A 90 -0.96 -0.53 -8.84
N ALA A 91 -0.14 -1.57 -8.61
CA ALA A 91 0.85 -2.01 -9.58
C ALA A 91 0.20 -2.52 -10.89
N LEU A 92 -0.94 -3.22 -10.79
CA LEU A 92 -1.73 -3.61 -11.96
C LEU A 92 -2.24 -2.39 -12.72
N ALA A 93 -2.76 -1.36 -12.02
CA ALA A 93 -3.19 -0.09 -12.61
C ALA A 93 -2.03 0.64 -13.31
N ALA A 94 -0.85 0.68 -12.67
CA ALA A 94 0.35 1.28 -13.25
C ALA A 94 0.78 0.54 -14.54
N GLY A 95 0.70 -0.79 -14.54
CA GLY A 95 0.93 -1.60 -15.72
C GLY A 95 -0.07 -1.30 -16.85
N ILE A 96 -1.37 -1.22 -16.56
CA ILE A 96 -2.40 -0.85 -17.54
C ILE A 96 -2.08 0.51 -18.18
N SER A 97 -1.74 1.49 -17.36
CA SER A 97 -1.33 2.82 -17.82
C SER A 97 -0.09 2.76 -18.73
N HIS A 98 0.90 1.94 -18.38
CA HIS A 98 2.08 1.73 -19.19
C HIS A 98 1.74 1.07 -20.54
N GLY A 99 0.87 0.06 -20.57
CA GLY A 99 0.40 -0.60 -21.78
C GLY A 99 -0.37 0.33 -22.72
N LEU A 100 -1.01 1.38 -22.20
CA LEU A 100 -1.62 2.47 -22.94
C LEU A 100 -0.62 3.53 -23.45
N ASN A 101 0.68 3.33 -23.23
CA ASN A 101 1.77 4.27 -23.54
C ASN A 101 1.69 5.62 -22.80
N TYR A 102 1.10 5.66 -21.62
CA TYR A 102 1.19 6.83 -20.75
C TYR A 102 2.56 6.88 -20.04
N GLY A 103 3.05 8.11 -19.85
CA GLY A 103 4.39 8.36 -19.33
C GLY A 103 4.51 8.35 -17.79
N ASP A 104 5.66 8.80 -17.33
CA ASP A 104 6.04 8.78 -15.91
C ASP A 104 5.15 9.66 -15.02
N ASN A 105 4.63 10.79 -15.54
CA ASN A 105 3.71 11.66 -14.80
C ASN A 105 2.43 10.90 -14.40
N THR A 106 1.86 10.12 -15.32
CA THR A 106 0.65 9.31 -15.03
C THR A 106 0.98 8.21 -14.03
N ARG A 107 2.14 7.56 -14.15
CA ARG A 107 2.59 6.54 -13.19
C ARG A 107 2.80 7.13 -11.81
N ALA A 108 3.46 8.27 -11.69
CA ALA A 108 3.63 8.98 -10.43
C ALA A 108 2.29 9.35 -9.79
N ALA A 109 1.35 9.89 -10.59
CA ALA A 109 0.00 10.19 -10.12
C ALA A 109 -0.74 8.94 -9.61
N LEU A 110 -0.67 7.81 -10.33
CA LEU A 110 -1.27 6.54 -9.92
C LEU A 110 -0.67 6.02 -8.61
N ILE A 111 0.64 6.08 -8.44
CA ILE A 111 1.31 5.65 -7.20
C ILE A 111 0.86 6.53 -6.04
N THR A 112 0.89 7.85 -6.19
CA THR A 112 0.52 8.80 -5.13
C THR A 112 -0.95 8.69 -4.76
N ARG A 113 -1.85 8.64 -5.74
CA ARG A 113 -3.28 8.54 -5.50
C ARG A 113 -3.69 7.14 -5.02
N GLY A 114 -3.03 6.10 -5.53
CA GLY A 114 -3.20 4.73 -5.07
C GLY A 114 -2.78 4.56 -3.60
N LEU A 115 -1.64 5.13 -3.21
CA LEU A 115 -1.23 5.19 -1.80
C LEU A 115 -2.30 5.87 -0.94
N SER A 116 -2.88 6.99 -1.42
CA SER A 116 -3.94 7.70 -0.70
C SER A 116 -5.21 6.83 -0.53
N GLU A 117 -5.56 5.98 -1.51
CA GLU A 117 -6.65 5.02 -1.37
C GLU A 117 -6.34 3.95 -0.32
N MET A 118 -5.15 3.37 -0.39
CA MET A 118 -4.69 2.36 0.56
C MET A 118 -4.68 2.90 2.00
N THR A 119 -4.11 4.09 2.19
CA THR A 119 -4.03 4.78 3.49
C THR A 119 -5.43 5.05 4.05
N ARG A 120 -6.33 5.59 3.24
CA ARG A 120 -7.70 5.90 3.65
C ARG A 120 -8.46 4.65 4.11
N LEU A 121 -8.37 3.53 3.35
CA LEU A 121 -8.98 2.28 3.77
C LEU A 121 -8.35 1.78 5.06
N GLY A 122 -7.03 1.71 5.13
CA GLY A 122 -6.34 1.17 6.30
C GLY A 122 -6.57 1.99 7.57
N THR A 123 -6.53 3.33 7.50
CA THR A 123 -6.81 4.19 8.66
C THR A 123 -8.26 4.06 9.13
N THR A 124 -9.21 3.92 8.21
CA THR A 124 -10.62 3.64 8.57
C THR A 124 -10.76 2.25 9.23
N MET A 125 -9.90 1.30 8.89
CA MET A 125 -9.82 -0.02 9.54
C MET A 125 -9.03 -0.02 10.86
N GLY A 126 -8.54 1.15 11.31
CA GLY A 126 -7.78 1.32 12.56
C GLY A 126 -6.27 1.11 12.44
N CYS A 127 -5.73 1.01 11.22
CA CYS A 127 -4.29 0.93 11.00
C CYS A 127 -3.61 2.30 11.14
N LEU A 128 -2.30 2.29 11.38
CA LEU A 128 -1.51 3.51 11.52
C LEU A 128 -1.17 4.10 10.14
N GLU A 129 -1.44 5.39 9.94
CA GLU A 129 -1.12 6.11 8.70
C GLU A 129 0.36 5.99 8.33
N GLN A 130 1.25 6.08 9.32
CA GLN A 130 2.71 5.96 9.14
C GLN A 130 3.13 4.63 8.51
N THR A 131 2.39 3.55 8.74
CA THR A 131 2.67 2.25 8.13
C THR A 131 2.58 2.30 6.60
N PHE A 132 1.61 3.05 6.07
CA PHE A 132 1.42 3.21 4.62
C PHE A 132 2.52 4.09 3.99
N HIS A 133 3.08 5.02 4.73
CA HIS A 133 4.20 5.88 4.31
C HIS A 133 5.57 5.25 4.56
N GLY A 134 5.61 4.04 5.11
CA GLY A 134 6.83 3.28 5.39
C GLY A 134 7.23 2.28 4.29
N LEU A 135 8.17 1.40 4.64
CA LEU A 135 8.73 0.40 3.73
C LEU A 135 7.69 -0.58 3.20
N ALA A 136 6.79 -1.07 4.07
CA ALA A 136 5.73 -2.00 3.66
C ALA A 136 4.63 -1.35 2.81
N GLY A 137 4.44 -0.03 2.92
CA GLY A 137 3.51 0.77 2.14
C GLY A 137 4.13 1.34 0.88
N ILE A 138 4.51 2.63 0.91
CA ILE A 138 5.02 3.34 -0.25
C ILE A 138 6.30 2.70 -0.81
N GLY A 139 7.19 2.17 0.04
CA GLY A 139 8.42 1.53 -0.41
C GLY A 139 8.14 0.32 -1.31
N ASP A 140 7.33 -0.62 -0.85
CA ASP A 140 6.95 -1.82 -1.60
C ASP A 140 6.02 -1.50 -2.79
N LEU A 141 5.20 -0.44 -2.68
CA LEU A 141 4.36 0.04 -3.78
C LEU A 141 5.21 0.58 -4.95
N ILE A 142 6.19 1.44 -4.68
CA ILE A 142 7.06 2.01 -5.73
C ILE A 142 7.74 0.89 -6.49
N VAL A 143 8.45 0.00 -5.80
CA VAL A 143 9.20 -1.06 -6.47
C VAL A 143 8.28 -2.00 -7.27
N THR A 144 7.07 -2.28 -6.77
CA THR A 144 6.12 -3.16 -7.46
C THR A 144 5.46 -2.50 -8.67
N ALA A 145 5.20 -1.19 -8.61
CA ALA A 145 4.54 -0.44 -9.68
C ALA A 145 5.50 0.08 -10.78
N THR A 146 6.81 -0.03 -10.57
CA THR A 146 7.82 0.48 -11.53
C THR A 146 8.73 -0.62 -12.09
N SER A 147 8.79 -1.78 -11.44
CA SER A 147 9.69 -2.85 -11.84
C SER A 147 9.11 -3.74 -12.94
N VAL A 148 9.93 -4.07 -13.92
CA VAL A 148 9.64 -5.07 -14.96
C VAL A 148 9.53 -6.49 -14.41
N HIS A 149 10.09 -6.76 -13.22
CA HIS A 149 9.97 -8.04 -12.53
C HIS A 149 8.61 -8.22 -11.85
N SER A 150 7.82 -7.16 -11.73
CA SER A 150 6.49 -7.22 -11.12
C SER A 150 5.49 -7.93 -12.03
N ARG A 151 5.02 -9.09 -11.60
CA ARG A 151 3.95 -9.85 -12.29
C ARG A 151 2.68 -9.04 -12.47
N ASN A 152 2.32 -8.23 -11.47
CA ASN A 152 1.16 -7.35 -11.52
C ASN A 152 1.34 -6.25 -12.57
N PHE A 153 2.50 -5.62 -12.60
CA PHE A 153 2.83 -4.61 -13.60
C PHE A 153 2.84 -5.21 -15.01
N LYS A 154 3.47 -6.39 -15.20
CA LYS A 154 3.49 -7.10 -16.49
C LYS A 154 2.07 -7.46 -16.96
N CYS A 155 1.25 -8.03 -16.09
CA CYS A 155 -0.14 -8.36 -16.41
C CYS A 155 -0.94 -7.11 -16.81
N GLY A 156 -0.84 -6.04 -16.02
CA GLY A 156 -1.45 -4.76 -16.34
C GLY A 156 -1.02 -4.20 -17.69
N THR A 157 0.27 -4.29 -18.01
CA THR A 157 0.81 -3.84 -19.31
C THR A 157 0.15 -4.57 -20.48
N LEU A 158 0.00 -5.89 -20.39
CA LEU A 158 -0.68 -6.68 -21.42
C LEU A 158 -2.16 -6.28 -21.56
N ILE A 159 -2.86 -6.09 -20.44
CA ILE A 159 -4.26 -5.62 -20.46
C ILE A 159 -4.35 -4.23 -21.11
N GLY A 160 -3.44 -3.31 -20.80
CA GLY A 160 -3.38 -1.98 -21.43
C GLY A 160 -3.10 -2.04 -22.92
N GLN A 161 -2.37 -3.05 -23.40
CA GLN A 161 -2.09 -3.33 -24.81
C GLN A 161 -3.26 -3.99 -25.54
N GLY A 162 -4.35 -4.33 -24.83
CA GLY A 162 -5.56 -4.89 -25.42
C GLY A 162 -5.75 -6.40 -25.21
N TYR A 163 -4.88 -7.07 -24.48
CA TYR A 163 -5.10 -8.46 -24.08
C TYR A 163 -6.31 -8.55 -23.13
N ASN A 164 -7.12 -9.60 -23.26
CA ASN A 164 -8.07 -9.91 -22.20
C ASN A 164 -7.34 -10.45 -20.97
N VAL A 165 -8.03 -10.47 -19.83
CA VAL A 165 -7.42 -10.81 -18.52
C VAL A 165 -6.87 -12.24 -18.51
N ASP A 166 -7.58 -13.19 -19.11
CA ASP A 166 -7.19 -14.60 -19.13
C ASP A 166 -5.90 -14.81 -19.93
N ASP A 167 -5.81 -14.19 -21.12
CA ASP A 167 -4.63 -14.28 -21.96
C ASP A 167 -3.44 -13.55 -21.34
N ALA A 168 -3.66 -12.37 -20.73
CA ALA A 168 -2.62 -11.65 -20.01
C ALA A 168 -2.08 -12.48 -18.83
N THR A 169 -2.95 -13.17 -18.09
CA THR A 169 -2.56 -14.02 -16.96
C THR A 169 -1.78 -15.25 -17.43
N LYS A 170 -2.20 -15.89 -18.54
CA LYS A 170 -1.46 -17.01 -19.15
C LYS A 170 -0.06 -16.58 -19.59
N GLU A 171 0.07 -15.41 -20.22
CA GLU A 171 1.36 -14.86 -20.69
C GLU A 171 2.30 -14.52 -19.53
N VAL A 172 1.76 -14.09 -18.38
CA VAL A 172 2.55 -13.92 -17.15
C VAL A 172 3.06 -15.26 -16.64
N GLY A 173 2.26 -16.34 -16.77
CA GLY A 173 2.63 -17.72 -16.41
C GLY A 173 2.72 -17.97 -14.90
N MET A 174 2.34 -17.01 -14.06
CA MET A 174 2.42 -17.07 -12.59
C MET A 174 1.22 -16.35 -11.98
N VAL A 175 0.97 -16.59 -10.69
CA VAL A 175 -0.11 -15.92 -9.94
C VAL A 175 0.05 -14.41 -9.96
N VAL A 176 -1.00 -13.71 -10.35
CA VAL A 176 -1.13 -12.26 -10.34
C VAL A 176 -1.93 -11.85 -9.09
N GLU A 177 -1.22 -11.53 -8.01
CA GLU A 177 -1.82 -11.26 -6.70
C GLU A 177 -2.80 -10.06 -6.73
N GLY A 178 -2.57 -9.08 -7.61
CA GLY A 178 -3.46 -7.93 -7.78
C GLY A 178 -4.87 -8.32 -8.22
N LEU A 179 -5.01 -9.31 -9.11
CA LEU A 179 -6.30 -9.84 -9.53
C LEU A 179 -7.02 -10.56 -8.38
N ASN A 180 -6.27 -11.31 -7.57
CA ASN A 180 -6.82 -12.04 -6.43
C ASN A 180 -7.23 -11.09 -5.28
N ALA A 181 -6.52 -9.98 -5.10
CA ALA A 181 -6.82 -8.99 -4.04
C ALA A 181 -8.04 -8.11 -4.36
N LEU A 182 -8.37 -7.92 -5.63
CA LEU A 182 -9.47 -7.03 -6.07
C LEU A 182 -10.82 -7.32 -5.39
N PRO A 183 -11.33 -8.57 -5.37
CA PRO A 183 -12.63 -8.86 -4.77
C PRO A 183 -12.70 -8.49 -3.28
N ALA A 184 -11.65 -8.81 -2.52
CA ALA A 184 -11.56 -8.49 -1.11
C ALA A 184 -11.42 -6.98 -0.89
N ALA A 185 -10.61 -6.27 -1.68
CA ALA A 185 -10.45 -4.82 -1.60
C ALA A 185 -11.78 -4.09 -1.85
N MET A 186 -12.54 -4.51 -2.86
CA MET A 186 -13.86 -3.94 -3.16
C MET A 186 -14.89 -4.20 -2.04
N GLN A 187 -14.86 -5.38 -1.42
CA GLN A 187 -15.72 -5.70 -0.29
C GLN A 187 -15.34 -4.88 0.96
N LEU A 188 -14.03 -4.73 1.24
CA LEU A 188 -13.54 -3.88 2.33
C LEU A 188 -13.95 -2.42 2.11
N ALA A 189 -13.74 -1.88 0.89
CA ALA A 189 -14.15 -0.53 0.53
C ALA A 189 -15.65 -0.30 0.80
N LYS A 190 -16.50 -1.26 0.42
CA LYS A 190 -17.95 -1.21 0.69
C LYS A 190 -18.26 -1.32 2.18
N ARG A 191 -17.61 -2.25 2.91
CA ARG A 191 -17.87 -2.48 4.36
C ARG A 191 -17.54 -1.25 5.19
N TYR A 192 -16.48 -0.54 4.84
CA TYR A 192 -15.97 0.62 5.58
C TYR A 192 -16.39 1.96 4.98
N ASP A 193 -17.23 1.95 3.95
CA ASP A 193 -17.71 3.14 3.22
C ASP A 193 -16.56 4.05 2.75
N VAL A 194 -15.54 3.44 2.14
CA VAL A 194 -14.34 4.14 1.66
C VAL A 194 -14.31 4.19 0.14
N GLU A 195 -14.21 5.39 -0.44
CA GLU A 195 -14.01 5.56 -1.87
C GLU A 195 -12.61 5.10 -2.30
N MET A 196 -12.54 4.15 -3.23
CA MET A 196 -11.32 3.64 -3.84
C MET A 196 -11.43 3.69 -5.38
N PRO A 197 -11.40 4.89 -5.99
CA PRO A 197 -11.71 5.05 -7.40
C PRO A 197 -10.74 4.34 -8.35
N ILE A 198 -9.43 4.30 -8.07
CA ILE A 198 -8.46 3.58 -8.91
C ILE A 198 -8.74 2.07 -8.81
N THR A 199 -8.90 1.55 -7.61
CA THR A 199 -9.24 0.15 -7.36
C THR A 199 -10.54 -0.25 -8.04
N ALA A 200 -11.57 0.60 -7.98
CA ALA A 200 -12.85 0.37 -8.64
C ALA A 200 -12.74 0.36 -10.17
N MET A 201 -11.92 1.22 -10.77
CA MET A 201 -11.68 1.20 -12.21
C MET A 201 -10.90 -0.02 -12.65
N VAL A 202 -9.91 -0.48 -11.89
CA VAL A 202 -9.22 -1.74 -12.15
C VAL A 202 -10.20 -2.91 -12.10
N ASP A 203 -11.09 -2.96 -11.10
CA ASP A 203 -12.14 -3.99 -10.99
C ASP A 203 -13.09 -3.97 -12.21
N ALA A 204 -13.48 -2.77 -12.67
CA ALA A 204 -14.33 -2.62 -13.84
C ALA A 204 -13.65 -3.08 -15.14
N ILE A 205 -12.36 -2.79 -15.31
CA ILE A 205 -11.56 -3.26 -16.46
C ILE A 205 -11.46 -4.79 -16.43
N VAL A 206 -11.08 -5.36 -15.29
CA VAL A 206 -10.90 -6.82 -15.12
C VAL A 206 -12.21 -7.57 -15.39
N LYS A 207 -13.36 -6.99 -15.05
CA LYS A 207 -14.69 -7.53 -15.33
C LYS A 207 -15.20 -7.23 -16.75
N GLY A 208 -14.40 -6.57 -17.59
CA GLY A 208 -14.80 -6.22 -18.96
C GLY A 208 -15.93 -5.18 -19.05
N LYS A 209 -16.21 -4.43 -17.97
CA LYS A 209 -17.27 -3.42 -17.93
C LYS A 209 -16.90 -2.11 -18.60
N VAL A 210 -15.62 -1.78 -18.59
CA VAL A 210 -15.05 -0.58 -19.23
C VAL A 210 -13.71 -0.94 -19.86
N SER A 211 -13.37 -0.28 -20.95
CA SER A 211 -12.03 -0.38 -21.52
C SER A 211 -11.01 0.41 -20.69
N PRO A 212 -9.70 0.07 -20.78
CA PRO A 212 -8.66 0.85 -20.14
C PRO A 212 -8.70 2.35 -20.43
N ASN A 213 -8.97 2.74 -21.68
CA ASN A 213 -9.09 4.16 -22.08
C ASN A 213 -10.28 4.86 -21.44
N GLU A 214 -11.44 4.19 -21.36
CA GLU A 214 -12.63 4.74 -20.69
C GLU A 214 -12.40 4.93 -19.20
N ALA A 215 -11.71 3.98 -18.56
CA ALA A 215 -11.37 4.08 -17.15
C ALA A 215 -10.48 5.29 -16.84
N VAL A 216 -9.46 5.55 -17.68
CA VAL A 216 -8.62 6.76 -17.53
C VAL A 216 -9.45 8.02 -17.69
N LYS A 217 -10.32 8.10 -18.71
CA LYS A 217 -11.21 9.24 -18.91
C LYS A 217 -12.13 9.44 -17.70
N ALA A 218 -12.70 8.37 -17.16
CA ALA A 218 -13.58 8.43 -15.99
C ALA A 218 -12.82 8.96 -14.76
N LEU A 219 -11.59 8.50 -14.50
CA LEU A 219 -10.76 8.99 -13.40
C LEU A 219 -10.40 10.47 -13.55
N MET A 220 -10.06 10.92 -14.75
CA MET A 220 -9.68 12.31 -15.03
C MET A 220 -10.87 13.28 -14.97
N ASN A 221 -12.08 12.83 -15.25
CA ASN A 221 -13.30 13.64 -15.24
C ASN A 221 -14.03 13.64 -13.88
N ARG A 222 -13.42 13.07 -12.82
CA ARG A 222 -13.98 13.14 -11.46
C ARG A 222 -14.05 14.60 -10.98
N ASP A 223 -14.97 14.84 -10.04
CA ASP A 223 -15.09 16.12 -9.37
C ASP A 223 -13.75 16.59 -8.79
N ARG A 224 -13.51 17.89 -8.91
CA ARG A 224 -12.30 18.52 -8.36
C ARG A 224 -12.31 18.39 -6.84
N LYS A 225 -11.20 17.89 -6.29
CA LYS A 225 -11.00 17.77 -4.84
C LYS A 225 -9.72 18.50 -4.43
N THR A 226 -9.67 18.95 -3.19
CA THR A 226 -8.41 19.42 -2.61
C THR A 226 -7.47 18.22 -2.41
N GLU A 227 -6.17 18.43 -2.53
CA GLU A 227 -5.18 17.38 -2.27
C GLU A 227 -5.11 17.03 -0.79
N LEU A 228 -5.28 18.03 0.08
CA LEU A 228 -5.26 17.85 1.53
C LEU A 228 -6.59 17.24 2.01
N THR A 229 -6.50 16.23 2.86
CA THR A 229 -7.67 15.57 3.47
C THR A 229 -8.30 16.39 4.59
N LYS A 230 -7.54 17.29 5.23
CA LYS A 230 -8.04 18.23 6.24
C LYS A 230 -8.60 19.48 5.56
N SER A 231 -9.70 20.02 6.08
CA SER A 231 -10.21 21.30 5.62
C SER A 231 -9.21 22.43 5.89
N VAL A 232 -9.23 23.49 5.09
CA VAL A 232 -8.40 24.68 5.33
C VAL A 232 -8.68 25.27 6.72
N ALA A 233 -9.91 25.14 7.23
CA ALA A 233 -10.31 25.56 8.56
C ALA A 233 -9.60 24.75 9.67
N ASP A 234 -9.48 23.44 9.50
CA ASP A 234 -8.79 22.57 10.48
C ASP A 234 -7.29 22.89 10.54
N ILE A 235 -6.67 23.14 9.40
CA ILE A 235 -5.27 23.54 9.30
C ILE A 235 -5.04 24.91 9.94
N SER A 236 -5.95 25.87 9.73
CA SER A 236 -5.85 27.19 10.34
C SER A 236 -6.00 27.16 11.86
N PHE A 237 -6.88 26.29 12.36
CA PHE A 237 -7.08 26.07 13.80
C PHE A 237 -5.86 25.43 14.47
N GLU A 238 -5.30 24.36 13.89
CA GLU A 238 -4.07 23.74 14.39
C GLU A 238 -2.89 24.74 14.39
N ASN A 239 -2.73 25.52 13.33
CA ASN A 239 -1.71 26.56 13.26
C ASN A 239 -1.90 27.66 14.31
N SER A 240 -3.14 28.02 14.66
CA SER A 240 -3.43 28.99 15.72
C SER A 240 -3.03 28.48 17.11
N ILE A 241 -3.28 27.17 17.37
CA ILE A 241 -2.88 26.50 18.63
C ILE A 241 -1.34 26.41 18.74
N ILE A 242 -0.65 26.08 17.64
CA ILE A 242 0.82 26.01 17.60
C ILE A 242 1.43 27.39 17.87
N LYS A 243 0.89 28.45 17.25
CA LYS A 243 1.34 29.83 17.49
C LYS A 243 1.10 30.26 18.95
N SER A 244 -0.05 29.92 19.53
CA SER A 244 -0.37 30.18 20.94
C SER A 244 0.62 29.47 21.88
N LYS A 245 0.93 28.19 21.65
CA LYS A 245 1.90 27.43 22.46
C LYS A 245 3.33 27.97 22.32
N ARG A 246 3.75 28.43 21.15
CA ARG A 246 5.06 29.07 20.93
C ARG A 246 5.13 30.44 21.59
N GLY A 247 4.05 31.21 21.59
CA GLY A 247 3.96 32.50 22.30
C GLY A 247 4.09 32.38 23.83
N LEU A 248 3.61 31.28 24.40
CA LEU A 248 3.75 30.98 25.85
C LEU A 248 5.16 30.47 26.21
N GLY A 249 5.87 29.85 25.27
CA GLY A 249 7.24 29.31 25.46
C GLY A 249 8.35 30.37 25.35
N MET A 250 8.11 31.52 24.73
CA MET A 250 9.12 32.60 24.57
C MET A 250 9.27 33.56 25.76
N LYS A 251 8.52 33.39 26.85
CA LYS A 251 8.68 34.22 28.07
C LYS A 251 9.68 33.69 29.09
N ARG A 252 10.45 32.67 28.75
CA ARG A 252 11.47 32.11 29.65
C ARG A 252 12.80 31.92 28.97
N VAL A 253 13.45 32.92 28.51
CA VAL A 253 14.93 33.00 28.40
C VAL A 253 15.26 34.42 27.96
N ILE A 254 15.65 35.30 28.84
CA ILE A 254 16.69 36.33 28.74
C ILE A 254 16.78 36.95 30.12
N THR A 255 17.62 36.43 30.98
CA THR A 255 18.35 37.16 32.00
C THR A 255 19.81 36.68 31.89
N TYR A 256 20.58 37.39 31.08
CA TYR A 256 22.01 37.40 31.27
C TYR A 256 22.28 38.46 32.31
N GLY A 257 22.73 38.02 33.48
CA GLY A 257 23.36 38.87 34.45
C GLY A 257 24.72 39.32 33.93
N THR A 258 24.96 40.57 34.13
CA THR A 258 26.27 41.22 34.14
C THR A 258 27.19 40.64 35.22
#